data_70bc08e27ce5979a0a71f0772ae4548b
#
_entry.id   70bc08e27ce5979a0a71f0772ae4548b
#
_cell.length_a   1.000
_cell.length_b   1.000
_cell.length_c   1.000
_cell.angle_alpha   90.00
_cell.angle_beta   90.00
_cell.angle_gamma   90.00
#
_symmetry.space_group_name_H-M   'P 1'
#
loop_
_entity.id
_entity.type
_entity.pdbx_description
1 polymer ?
#
loop_
_entity_poly.entity_id
_entity_poly.type
_entity_poly.pdbx_seq_one_letter_code
_entity_poly.pdbx_strand_id
1 'polypeptide(L)'
;MIDKNTYLNLKTEIKHLCRKNIIELCDNMELNQEERQLLINFYDNKSRIQTCMEMGMSQDTYTTHMKLLFTKIHNYKNTLD
;
A
#
# COMPACT_ATOMS: atom_id res chain seq x y z
N MET A 1 -8.11 3.35 -12.27
CA MET A 1 -7.03 3.69 -11.34
C MET A 1 -7.26 5.05 -10.73
N ILE A 2 -6.88 5.27 -9.48
CA ILE A 2 -7.08 6.55 -8.80
C ILE A 2 -6.17 7.64 -9.36
N ASP A 3 -6.58 8.90 -9.20
CA ASP A 3 -5.77 10.01 -9.67
C ASP A 3 -4.62 10.30 -8.68
N LYS A 4 -3.73 11.22 -9.09
CA LYS A 4 -2.54 11.54 -8.29
C LYS A 4 -2.89 12.11 -6.93
N ASN A 5 -3.89 12.98 -6.86
CA ASN A 5 -4.27 13.61 -5.59
C ASN A 5 -4.84 12.60 -4.61
N THR A 6 -5.71 11.71 -5.08
CA THR A 6 -6.27 10.65 -4.25
C THR A 6 -5.15 9.72 -3.76
N TYR A 7 -4.20 9.38 -4.64
CA TYR A 7 -3.06 8.54 -4.29
C TYR A 7 -2.23 9.19 -3.17
N LEU A 8 -1.90 10.48 -3.30
CA LEU A 8 -1.12 11.19 -2.30
C LEU A 8 -1.86 11.30 -0.96
N ASN A 9 -3.17 11.54 -1.01
CA ASN A 9 -3.99 11.61 0.19
C ASN A 9 -4.03 10.27 0.93
N LEU A 10 -4.15 9.18 0.18
CA LEU A 10 -4.12 7.83 0.78
C LEU A 10 -2.77 7.53 1.41
N LYS A 11 -1.68 7.92 0.78
CA LYS A 11 -0.34 7.73 1.35
C LYS A 11 -0.23 8.43 2.71
N THR A 12 -0.74 9.65 2.80
CA THR A 12 -0.73 10.41 4.05
C THR A 12 -1.60 9.73 5.10
N GLU A 13 -2.82 9.31 4.71
CA GLU A 13 -3.75 8.62 5.60
C GLU A 13 -3.14 7.35 6.19
N ILE A 14 -2.54 6.53 5.34
CA ILE A 14 -1.90 5.28 5.78
C ILE A 14 -0.80 5.55 6.80
N LYS A 15 0.01 6.60 6.57
CA LYS A 15 1.09 6.95 7.48
C LYS A 15 0.61 7.38 8.86
N HIS A 16 -0.63 7.86 8.97
CA HIS A 16 -1.21 8.30 10.24
C HIS A 16 -1.95 7.19 11.00
N LEU A 17 -2.12 6.02 10.41
CA LEU A 17 -2.74 4.90 11.10
C LEU A 17 -1.75 4.26 12.07
N CYS A 18 -2.26 3.63 13.13
CA CYS A 18 -1.40 2.85 14.00
C CYS A 18 -1.13 1.48 13.35
N ARG A 19 -0.06 0.81 13.80
CA ARG A 19 0.35 -0.47 13.21
C ARG A 19 -0.75 -1.53 13.27
N LYS A 20 -1.49 -1.57 14.37
CA LYS A 20 -2.62 -2.49 14.53
C LYS A 20 -3.64 -2.30 13.42
N ASN A 21 -3.97 -1.05 13.09
CA ASN A 21 -4.95 -0.75 12.06
C ASN A 21 -4.44 -1.15 10.66
N ILE A 22 -3.14 -1.03 10.43
CA ILE A 22 -2.53 -1.46 9.16
C ILE A 22 -2.68 -2.97 9.00
N ILE A 23 -2.40 -3.73 10.05
CA ILE A 23 -2.51 -5.19 10.02
C ILE A 23 -3.97 -5.61 9.84
N GLU A 24 -4.89 -4.95 10.54
CA GLU A 24 -6.32 -5.23 10.38
C GLU A 24 -6.79 -4.93 8.96
N LEU A 25 -6.30 -3.85 8.37
CA LEU A 25 -6.62 -3.51 6.99
C LEU A 25 -6.15 -4.60 6.03
N CYS A 26 -4.93 -5.09 6.20
CA CYS A 26 -4.40 -6.18 5.38
C CYS A 26 -5.28 -7.43 5.50
N ASP A 27 -5.67 -7.78 6.71
CA ASP A 27 -6.50 -8.97 6.95
C ASP A 27 -7.89 -8.80 6.37
N ASN A 28 -8.52 -7.65 6.58
CA ASN A 28 -9.89 -7.39 6.10
C ASN A 28 -9.96 -7.33 4.58
N MET A 29 -8.92 -6.84 3.92
CA MET A 29 -8.84 -6.78 2.47
C MET A 29 -8.37 -8.08 1.84
N GLU A 30 -7.96 -9.05 2.68
CA GLU A 30 -7.43 -10.33 2.21
C GLU A 30 -6.26 -10.14 1.22
N LEU A 31 -5.36 -9.21 1.57
CA LEU A 31 -4.19 -8.94 0.74
C LEU A 31 -3.28 -10.17 0.68
N ASN A 32 -2.74 -10.44 -0.51
CA ASN A 32 -1.77 -11.52 -0.64
C ASN A 32 -0.44 -11.11 0.05
N GLN A 33 0.49 -12.04 0.14
CA GLN A 33 1.74 -11.82 0.86
C GLN A 33 2.55 -10.67 0.27
N GLU A 34 2.59 -10.54 -1.04
CA GLU A 34 3.32 -9.47 -1.72
C GLU A 34 2.70 -8.10 -1.41
N GLU A 35 1.38 -8.00 -1.54
CA GLU A 35 0.66 -6.75 -1.27
C GLU A 35 0.82 -6.34 0.19
N ARG A 36 0.70 -7.28 1.10
CA ARG A 36 0.88 -7.05 2.53
C ARG A 36 2.28 -6.52 2.81
N GLN A 37 3.30 -7.15 2.23
CA GLN A 37 4.69 -6.74 2.44
C GLN A 37 4.95 -5.35 1.89
N LEU A 38 4.41 -5.03 0.71
CA LEU A 38 4.53 -3.70 0.13
C LEU A 38 3.93 -2.63 1.06
N LEU A 39 2.73 -2.88 1.57
CA LEU A 39 2.05 -1.93 2.44
C LEU A 39 2.80 -1.74 3.75
N ILE A 40 3.25 -2.82 4.36
CA ILE A 40 3.99 -2.75 5.62
C ILE A 40 5.34 -2.04 5.43
N ASN A 41 6.06 -2.34 4.35
CA ASN A 41 7.33 -1.67 4.06
C ASN A 41 7.11 -0.16 3.85
N PHE A 42 6.06 0.21 3.14
CA PHE A 42 5.70 1.61 2.97
C PHE A 42 5.41 2.27 4.32
N TYR A 43 4.59 1.61 5.14
CA TYR A 43 4.22 2.12 6.46
C TYR A 43 5.46 2.29 7.36
N ASP A 44 6.40 1.36 7.28
CA ASP A 44 7.63 1.38 8.09
C ASP A 44 8.70 2.33 7.54
N ASN A 45 8.38 3.12 6.52
CA ASN A 45 9.27 4.09 5.90
C ASN A 45 10.48 3.48 5.18
N LYS A 46 10.38 2.23 4.75
CA LYS A 46 11.42 1.66 3.91
C LYS A 46 11.40 2.34 2.54
N SER A 47 12.60 2.64 2.01
CA SER A 47 12.70 3.30 0.72
C SER A 47 12.23 2.37 -0.41
N ARG A 48 11.88 2.99 -1.56
CA ARG A 48 11.54 2.22 -2.76
C ARG A 48 12.67 1.28 -3.15
N ILE A 49 13.90 1.79 -3.14
CA ILE A 49 15.06 0.99 -3.52
C ILE A 49 15.23 -0.21 -2.60
N GLN A 50 15.13 0.01 -1.29
CA GLN A 50 15.27 -1.06 -0.31
C GLN A 50 14.19 -2.13 -0.48
N THR A 51 12.94 -1.70 -0.66
CA THR A 51 11.81 -2.61 -0.89
C THR A 51 12.01 -3.42 -2.17
N CYS A 52 12.44 -2.77 -3.24
CA CYS A 52 12.70 -3.46 -4.50
C CYS A 52 13.78 -4.52 -4.34
N MET A 53 14.84 -4.22 -3.61
CA MET A 53 15.92 -5.18 -3.37
C MET A 53 15.44 -6.37 -2.54
N GLU A 54 14.65 -6.11 -1.49
CA GLU A 54 14.14 -7.17 -0.62
C GLU A 54 13.17 -8.10 -1.35
N MET A 55 12.34 -7.54 -2.23
CA MET A 55 11.30 -8.28 -2.91
C MET A 55 11.69 -8.75 -4.32
N GLY A 56 12.90 -8.42 -4.76
CA GLY A 56 13.39 -8.85 -6.05
C GLY A 56 12.61 -8.28 -7.23
N MET A 57 12.22 -7.01 -7.17
CA MET A 57 11.46 -6.38 -8.25
C MET A 57 12.15 -5.10 -8.73
N SER A 58 11.82 -4.70 -9.97
CA SER A 58 12.30 -3.44 -10.52
C SER A 58 11.51 -2.27 -9.94
N GLN A 59 12.05 -1.05 -10.06
CA GLN A 59 11.36 0.14 -9.61
C GLN A 59 10.07 0.39 -10.39
N ASP A 60 10.04 0.06 -11.67
CA ASP A 60 8.83 0.19 -12.48
C ASP A 60 7.74 -0.76 -11.99
N THR A 61 8.12 -2.01 -11.70
CA THR A 61 7.20 -3.00 -11.15
C THR A 61 6.68 -2.54 -9.79
N TYR A 62 7.56 -2.03 -8.94
CA TYR A 62 7.17 -1.47 -7.63
C TYR A 62 6.12 -0.37 -7.80
N THR A 63 6.37 0.59 -8.68
CA THR A 63 5.46 1.71 -8.90
C THR A 63 4.09 1.21 -9.36
N THR A 64 4.06 0.27 -10.30
CA THR A 64 2.81 -0.30 -10.79
C THR A 64 2.06 -1.02 -9.68
N HIS A 65 2.74 -1.85 -8.91
CA HIS A 65 2.12 -2.61 -7.82
C HIS A 65 1.60 -1.69 -6.73
N MET A 66 2.33 -0.63 -6.40
CA MET A 66 1.88 0.34 -5.40
C MET A 66 0.61 1.08 -5.86
N LYS A 67 0.54 1.47 -7.13
CA LYS A 67 -0.66 2.11 -7.66
C LYS A 67 -1.86 1.18 -7.61
N LEU A 68 -1.67 -0.08 -7.97
CA LEU A 68 -2.75 -1.08 -7.91
C LEU A 68 -3.18 -1.33 -6.47
N LEU A 69 -2.24 -1.43 -5.55
CA LEU A 69 -2.52 -1.62 -4.13
C LEU A 69 -3.33 -0.47 -3.56
N PHE A 70 -2.93 0.77 -3.82
CA PHE A 70 -3.65 1.93 -3.32
C PHE A 70 -5.01 2.10 -3.97
N THR A 71 -5.16 1.72 -5.24
CA THR A 71 -6.46 1.67 -5.91
C THR A 71 -7.39 0.70 -5.19
N LYS A 72 -6.86 -0.46 -4.83
CA LYS A 72 -7.59 -1.49 -4.09
C LYS A 72 -8.03 -0.99 -2.72
N ILE A 73 -7.13 -0.30 -2.01
CA ILE A 73 -7.44 0.30 -0.71
C ILE A 73 -8.54 1.35 -0.84
N HIS A 74 -8.42 2.22 -1.83
CA HIS A 74 -9.42 3.26 -2.08
C HIS A 74 -10.80 2.65 -2.33
N ASN A 75 -10.87 1.63 -3.17
CA ASN A 75 -12.13 0.95 -3.48
C ASN A 75 -12.71 0.26 -2.24
N TYR A 76 -11.86 -0.36 -1.45
CA TYR A 76 -12.29 -1.01 -0.21
C TYR A 76 -12.90 0.00 0.76
N LYS A 77 -12.24 1.14 0.96
CA LYS A 77 -12.73 2.18 1.87
C LYS A 77 -14.07 2.74 1.40
N ASN A 78 -14.22 2.94 0.10
CA ASN A 78 -15.47 3.45 -0.45
C ASN A 78 -16.62 2.44 -0.32
N THR A 79 -16.30 1.15 -0.33
CA THR A 79 -17.30 0.09 -0.17
C THR A 79 -17.85 0.04 1.26
N LEU A 80 -17.08 0.48 2.25
CA LEU A 80 -17.48 0.46 3.65
C LEU A 80 -18.49 1.57 4.00
N ASP A 81 -18.57 2.58 3.16
CA ASP A 81 -19.52 3.68 3.33
C ASP A 81 -20.85 3.32 2.68
#